data_fe2a580fdecb7664e8f7c45b44009f59
#
_entry.id   fe2a580fdecb7664e8f7c45b44009f59
#
_cell.length_a   1.000
_cell.length_b   1.000
_cell.length_c   1.000
_cell.angle_alpha   90.00
_cell.angle_beta   90.00
_cell.angle_gamma   90.00
#
_symmetry.space_group_name_H-M   'P 1'
#
loop_
_entity.id
_entity.type
_entity.pdbx_description
1 polymer ?
#
loop_
_entity_poly.entity_id
_entity_poly.type
_entity_poly.pdbx_seq_one_letter_code
_entity_poly.pdbx_strand_id
1 'polypeptide(L)'
;LKPTNGHFGKIVEFIKSVNPDIVGLIEVDFGSYRVERFNQAETIARELNHQVVCKSKYAEASMARKVPVLNKQGNAILTGLPIVARRYHFFNEGVKRLVIEVELQEVIVFLVHLSLKFRHRQYQLNDLHALIAGCDKPVIVAGDFNVLWGDRELQLFLAASGLTSANVRSQFSYPSRNPYRELDYIFHSPEIRSTGFQVPQIKLSDHAPLLWDFEIDDPKTDGLVLGNSAVVARPAGPSVPLTASVL
;
A
#
# COMPACT_ATOMS: atom_id res chain seq x y z
N LEU A 1 -26.33 -4.45 15.33
CA LEU A 1 -25.17 -4.62 14.44
C LEU A 1 -24.67 -6.05 14.65
N LYS A 2 -24.74 -6.89 13.60
CA LYS A 2 -24.27 -8.28 13.67
C LYS A 2 -22.75 -8.31 13.78
N PRO A 3 -22.13 -9.22 14.55
CA PRO A 3 -20.69 -9.40 14.61
C PRO A 3 -20.15 -9.78 13.22
N THR A 4 -19.05 -9.15 12.80
CA THR A 4 -18.41 -9.34 11.50
C THR A 4 -17.41 -10.51 11.47
N ASN A 5 -17.38 -11.36 12.49
CA ASN A 5 -16.37 -12.40 12.70
C ASN A 5 -16.24 -13.41 11.55
N GLY A 6 -17.35 -13.86 10.95
CA GLY A 6 -17.29 -14.80 9.82
C GLY A 6 -16.75 -14.19 8.52
N HIS A 7 -16.87 -12.87 8.36
CA HIS A 7 -16.37 -12.18 7.19
C HIS A 7 -14.86 -11.87 7.31
N PHE A 8 -14.43 -11.47 8.50
CA PHE A 8 -13.02 -11.23 8.79
C PHE A 8 -12.17 -12.52 8.67
N GLY A 9 -12.70 -13.67 9.13
CA GLY A 9 -12.01 -14.96 8.95
C GLY A 9 -11.69 -15.25 7.48
N LYS A 10 -12.61 -14.98 6.55
CA LYS A 10 -12.39 -15.17 5.12
C LYS A 10 -11.32 -14.22 4.56
N ILE A 11 -11.24 -12.98 5.08
CA ILE A 11 -10.17 -12.04 4.71
C ILE A 11 -8.82 -12.61 5.13
N VAL A 12 -8.71 -13.10 6.37
CA VAL A 12 -7.49 -13.72 6.89
C VAL A 12 -7.08 -14.93 6.06
N GLU A 13 -8.01 -15.84 5.76
CA GLU A 13 -7.77 -17.02 4.92
C GLU A 13 -7.28 -16.62 3.52
N PHE A 14 -7.89 -15.62 2.90
CA PHE A 14 -7.47 -15.11 1.61
C PHE A 14 -6.04 -14.56 1.66
N ILE A 15 -5.72 -13.67 2.61
CA ILE A 15 -4.39 -13.10 2.74
C ILE A 15 -3.36 -14.21 2.99
N LYS A 16 -3.67 -15.20 3.81
CA LYS A 16 -2.80 -16.38 4.03
C LYS A 16 -2.58 -17.19 2.77
N SER A 17 -3.61 -17.34 1.93
CA SER A 17 -3.48 -18.09 0.68
C SER A 17 -2.59 -17.39 -0.35
N VAL A 18 -2.55 -16.05 -0.32
CA VAL A 18 -1.65 -15.24 -1.15
C VAL A 18 -0.25 -15.21 -0.56
N ASN A 19 -0.14 -15.16 0.78
CA ASN A 19 1.13 -15.07 1.54
C ASN A 19 2.05 -13.94 1.06
N PRO A 20 1.57 -12.69 0.99
CA PRO A 20 2.35 -11.57 0.45
C PRO A 20 3.43 -11.11 1.43
N ASP A 21 4.57 -10.61 0.92
CA ASP A 21 5.67 -10.05 1.73
C ASP A 21 5.30 -8.70 2.36
N ILE A 22 4.43 -7.94 1.68
CA ILE A 22 3.96 -6.62 2.11
C ILE A 22 2.44 -6.56 1.97
N VAL A 23 1.75 -6.12 3.02
CA VAL A 23 0.29 -5.94 3.03
C VAL A 23 -0.05 -4.52 3.43
N GLY A 24 -0.73 -3.77 2.57
CA GLY A 24 -1.35 -2.50 2.91
C GLY A 24 -2.81 -2.72 3.31
N LEU A 25 -3.21 -2.30 4.49
CA LEU A 25 -4.57 -2.38 5.00
C LEU A 25 -5.15 -0.98 5.20
N ILE A 26 -6.31 -0.73 4.61
CA ILE A 26 -7.00 0.55 4.68
C ILE A 26 -8.30 0.40 5.48
N GLU A 27 -8.58 1.37 6.35
CA GLU A 27 -9.78 1.41 7.20
C GLU A 27 -9.94 0.21 8.15
N VAL A 28 -8.84 -0.41 8.57
CA VAL A 28 -8.85 -1.51 9.55
C VAL A 28 -9.24 -1.03 10.95
N ASP A 29 -9.89 -1.92 11.69
CA ASP A 29 -10.33 -1.65 13.05
C ASP A 29 -9.29 -2.13 14.09
N PHE A 30 -8.88 -1.23 14.97
CA PHE A 30 -7.88 -1.47 16.03
C PHE A 30 -8.54 -1.79 17.39
N GLY A 31 -9.64 -2.53 17.39
CA GLY A 31 -10.29 -3.00 18.60
C GLY A 31 -11.48 -2.16 19.06
N SER A 32 -12.35 -1.77 18.12
CA SER A 32 -13.67 -1.22 18.47
C SER A 32 -14.63 -2.30 18.97
N TYR A 33 -15.78 -1.87 19.54
CA TYR A 33 -16.86 -2.79 19.90
C TYR A 33 -17.43 -3.60 18.73
N ARG A 34 -17.23 -3.14 17.48
CA ARG A 34 -17.72 -3.81 16.27
C ARG A 34 -16.99 -5.10 15.97
N VAL A 35 -15.75 -5.22 16.43
CA VAL A 35 -14.84 -6.36 16.21
C VAL A 35 -14.41 -6.99 17.54
N GLU A 36 -15.31 -7.02 18.54
CA GLU A 36 -15.08 -7.66 19.85
C GLU A 36 -13.75 -7.23 20.52
N ARG A 37 -13.33 -5.98 20.25
CA ARG A 37 -12.11 -5.35 20.78
C ARG A 37 -10.80 -5.99 20.33
N PHE A 38 -10.75 -6.83 19.30
CA PHE A 38 -9.48 -7.31 18.76
C PHE A 38 -8.95 -6.39 17.64
N ASN A 39 -7.64 -6.32 17.53
CA ASN A 39 -6.96 -5.54 16.50
C ASN A 39 -6.84 -6.40 15.22
N GLN A 40 -7.54 -6.00 14.16
CA GLN A 40 -7.55 -6.74 12.90
C GLN A 40 -6.16 -6.82 12.27
N ALA A 41 -5.39 -5.72 12.25
CA ALA A 41 -4.05 -5.69 11.68
C ALA A 41 -3.08 -6.62 12.43
N GLU A 42 -3.10 -6.60 13.77
CA GLU A 42 -2.26 -7.50 14.58
C GLU A 42 -2.64 -8.97 14.39
N THR A 43 -3.94 -9.25 14.21
CA THR A 43 -4.41 -10.62 13.99
C THR A 43 -3.89 -11.16 12.65
N ILE A 44 -4.02 -10.38 11.56
CA ILE A 44 -3.51 -10.76 10.25
C ILE A 44 -1.98 -10.93 10.30
N ALA A 45 -1.27 -9.99 10.92
CA ALA A 45 0.19 -10.04 11.01
C ALA A 45 0.70 -11.28 11.77
N ARG A 46 0.00 -11.67 12.84
CA ARG A 46 0.36 -12.90 13.59
C ARG A 46 0.19 -14.15 12.72
N GLU A 47 -0.87 -14.21 11.92
CA GLU A 47 -1.13 -15.34 11.02
C GLU A 47 -0.10 -15.45 9.88
N LEU A 48 0.51 -14.33 9.47
CA LEU A 48 1.56 -14.27 8.45
C LEU A 48 2.99 -14.27 9.03
N ASN A 49 3.15 -14.20 10.35
CA ASN A 49 4.43 -13.93 11.00
C ASN A 49 5.08 -12.60 10.56
N HIS A 50 4.27 -11.57 10.39
CA HIS A 50 4.67 -10.23 9.94
C HIS A 50 4.78 -9.24 11.10
N GLN A 51 5.61 -8.21 10.90
CA GLN A 51 5.62 -7.00 11.72
C GLN A 51 4.46 -6.08 11.34
N VAL A 52 3.99 -5.26 12.28
CA VAL A 52 2.88 -4.31 12.09
C VAL A 52 3.37 -2.89 12.24
N VAL A 53 3.05 -2.05 11.26
CA VAL A 53 3.17 -0.60 11.35
C VAL A 53 1.79 0.00 11.13
N CYS A 54 1.15 0.49 12.19
CA CYS A 54 -0.22 0.97 12.12
C CYS A 54 -0.41 2.31 12.84
N LYS A 55 -1.38 3.09 12.38
CA LYS A 55 -1.75 4.37 12.99
C LYS A 55 -3.23 4.66 12.76
N SER A 56 -3.90 5.21 13.78
CA SER A 56 -5.25 5.76 13.62
C SER A 56 -5.25 6.92 12.64
N LYS A 57 -6.25 6.98 11.75
CA LYS A 57 -6.37 8.01 10.72
C LYS A 57 -6.68 9.41 11.26
N TYR A 58 -7.06 9.52 12.53
CA TYR A 58 -7.36 10.81 13.15
C TYR A 58 -6.19 11.31 13.99
N ALA A 59 -5.72 12.53 13.69
CA ALA A 59 -4.73 13.22 14.51
C ALA A 59 -5.24 13.37 15.95
N GLU A 60 -4.31 13.42 16.91
CA GLU A 60 -4.65 13.49 18.35
C GLU A 60 -5.54 14.66 18.72
N ALA A 61 -5.51 15.76 17.98
CA ALA A 61 -6.33 16.96 18.17
C ALA A 61 -7.71 16.93 17.49
N SER A 62 -8.10 15.84 16.78
CA SER A 62 -9.35 15.81 16.04
C SER A 62 -10.56 15.55 16.93
N MET A 63 -11.64 16.33 16.73
CA MET A 63 -12.95 16.09 17.39
C MET A 63 -13.55 14.69 17.07
N ALA A 64 -13.20 14.10 15.94
CA ALA A 64 -13.61 12.73 15.54
C ALA A 64 -13.06 11.66 16.49
N ARG A 65 -12.00 11.94 17.26
CA ARG A 65 -11.49 11.06 18.32
C ARG A 65 -12.49 10.82 19.44
N LYS A 66 -13.46 11.71 19.61
CA LYS A 66 -14.53 11.57 20.64
C LYS A 66 -15.61 10.57 20.26
N VAL A 67 -15.63 10.10 18.98
CA VAL A 67 -16.60 9.10 18.53
C VAL A 67 -15.99 7.70 18.69
N PRO A 68 -16.51 6.82 19.58
CA PRO A 68 -15.85 5.58 20.01
C PRO A 68 -15.52 4.58 18.89
N VAL A 69 -16.25 4.61 17.78
CA VAL A 69 -16.02 3.72 16.63
C VAL A 69 -14.99 4.31 15.66
N LEU A 70 -15.06 5.61 15.39
CA LEU A 70 -14.19 6.27 14.43
C LEU A 70 -12.74 6.35 14.92
N ASN A 71 -12.51 6.55 16.21
CA ASN A 71 -11.18 6.68 16.79
C ASN A 71 -10.34 5.39 16.74
N LYS A 72 -10.98 4.24 16.41
CA LYS A 72 -10.34 2.92 16.32
C LYS A 72 -10.06 2.50 14.89
N GLN A 73 -10.45 3.28 13.89
CA GLN A 73 -10.13 3.01 12.48
C GLN A 73 -8.82 3.66 12.08
N GLY A 74 -8.01 2.94 11.31
CA GLY A 74 -6.76 3.43 10.77
C GLY A 74 -6.27 2.63 9.59
N ASN A 75 -5.01 2.87 9.23
CA ASN A 75 -4.34 2.13 8.19
C ASN A 75 -3.16 1.36 8.80
N ALA A 76 -2.73 0.29 8.13
CA ALA A 76 -1.60 -0.50 8.56
C ALA A 76 -0.79 -1.03 7.36
N ILE A 77 0.53 -1.10 7.53
CA ILE A 77 1.41 -1.89 6.69
C ILE A 77 1.89 -3.08 7.51
N LEU A 78 1.76 -4.28 6.94
CA LEU A 78 2.30 -5.50 7.52
C LEU A 78 3.40 -6.00 6.60
N THR A 79 4.50 -6.50 7.17
CA THR A 79 5.59 -7.06 6.36
C THR A 79 6.41 -8.08 7.13
N GLY A 80 6.83 -9.16 6.44
CA GLY A 80 7.82 -10.11 6.92
C GLY A 80 9.27 -9.62 6.73
N LEU A 81 9.47 -8.56 5.93
CA LEU A 81 10.78 -8.01 5.63
C LEU A 81 11.31 -7.13 6.78
N PRO A 82 12.65 -7.04 6.96
CA PRO A 82 13.22 -6.16 7.97
C PRO A 82 12.88 -4.69 7.76
N ILE A 83 12.31 -4.05 8.77
CA ILE A 83 11.98 -2.63 8.74
C ILE A 83 13.19 -1.82 9.22
N VAL A 84 13.68 -0.91 8.37
CA VAL A 84 14.77 0.03 8.68
C VAL A 84 14.23 1.23 9.44
N ALA A 85 13.13 1.82 8.95
CA ALA A 85 12.48 2.95 9.61
C ALA A 85 10.96 2.95 9.37
N ARG A 86 10.24 3.65 10.24
CA ARG A 86 8.80 3.88 10.12
C ARG A 86 8.51 5.34 10.43
N ARG A 87 7.75 5.99 9.55
CA ARG A 87 7.37 7.39 9.71
C ARG A 87 5.88 7.55 9.44
N TYR A 88 5.27 8.55 10.07
CA TYR A 88 3.86 8.89 9.91
C TYR A 88 3.76 10.35 9.51
N HIS A 89 3.17 10.61 8.36
CA HIS A 89 2.93 11.95 7.88
C HIS A 89 1.43 12.24 7.86
N PHE A 90 1.10 13.50 7.92
CA PHE A 90 -0.29 13.94 7.85
C PHE A 90 -0.39 15.07 6.83
N PHE A 91 -1.17 14.84 5.79
CA PHE A 91 -1.48 15.89 4.82
C PHE A 91 -2.05 17.12 5.49
N ASN A 92 -1.78 18.29 4.93
CA ASN A 92 -2.27 19.56 5.47
C ASN A 92 -3.78 19.70 5.31
N GLU A 93 -4.34 19.19 4.24
CA GLU A 93 -5.75 19.34 3.85
C GLU A 93 -6.52 18.03 3.85
N GLY A 94 -7.85 18.12 4.08
CA GLY A 94 -8.77 16.99 3.98
C GLY A 94 -9.03 16.27 5.30
N VAL A 95 -9.90 15.26 5.25
CA VAL A 95 -10.29 14.43 6.42
C VAL A 95 -9.41 13.19 6.53
N LYS A 96 -9.13 12.54 5.39
CA LYS A 96 -8.23 11.38 5.29
C LYS A 96 -6.82 11.92 5.05
N ARG A 97 -6.01 12.00 6.11
CA ARG A 97 -4.74 12.75 6.08
C ARG A 97 -3.51 11.89 6.36
N LEU A 98 -3.71 10.68 6.89
CA LEU A 98 -2.61 9.83 7.31
C LEU A 98 -1.88 9.22 6.10
N VAL A 99 -0.56 9.35 6.09
CA VAL A 99 0.37 8.60 5.24
C VAL A 99 1.25 7.75 6.16
N ILE A 100 1.30 6.46 5.91
CA ILE A 100 2.25 5.57 6.58
C ILE A 100 3.43 5.34 5.64
N GLU A 101 4.62 5.63 6.10
CA GLU A 101 5.88 5.37 5.41
C GLU A 101 6.63 4.26 6.14
N VAL A 102 6.99 3.23 5.41
CA VAL A 102 7.84 2.14 5.90
C VAL A 102 9.05 2.04 4.98
N GLU A 103 10.22 2.26 5.55
CA GLU A 103 11.49 2.07 4.87
C GLU A 103 11.96 0.63 5.11
N LEU A 104 12.10 -0.11 4.03
CA LEU A 104 12.71 -1.42 3.98
C LEU A 104 14.16 -1.29 3.47
N GLN A 105 14.87 -2.41 3.36
CA GLN A 105 16.26 -2.39 2.94
C GLN A 105 16.43 -1.80 1.52
N GLU A 106 15.59 -2.23 0.57
CA GLU A 106 15.72 -1.91 -0.85
C GLU A 106 14.65 -0.92 -1.37
N VAL A 107 13.60 -0.64 -0.59
CA VAL A 107 12.44 0.12 -1.06
C VAL A 107 11.78 0.88 0.08
N ILE A 108 11.18 2.03 -0.24
CA ILE A 108 10.31 2.79 0.66
C ILE A 108 8.86 2.62 0.23
N VAL A 109 8.00 2.21 1.16
CA VAL A 109 6.58 1.97 0.91
C VAL A 109 5.73 3.04 1.58
N PHE A 110 4.91 3.73 0.80
CA PHE A 110 3.91 4.68 1.27
C PHE A 110 2.51 4.07 1.14
N LEU A 111 1.75 4.06 2.23
CA LEU A 111 0.33 3.70 2.21
C LEU A 111 -0.51 4.95 2.44
N VAL A 112 -1.41 5.23 1.50
CA VAL A 112 -2.25 6.42 1.49
C VAL A 112 -3.74 6.07 1.43
N HIS A 113 -4.57 6.97 1.95
CA HIS A 113 -6.00 6.95 1.73
C HIS A 113 -6.45 8.40 1.53
N LEU A 114 -6.67 8.80 0.27
CA LEU A 114 -6.91 10.18 -0.10
C LEU A 114 -8.37 10.60 0.11
N SER A 115 -8.59 11.89 0.17
CA SER A 115 -9.90 12.50 0.42
C SER A 115 -10.84 12.36 -0.78
N LEU A 116 -12.15 12.23 -0.51
CA LEU A 116 -13.19 12.18 -1.55
C LEU A 116 -13.37 13.49 -2.33
N LYS A 117 -13.01 14.63 -1.73
CA LYS A 117 -13.11 15.93 -2.40
C LYS A 117 -11.93 16.15 -3.34
N PHE A 118 -12.20 16.40 -4.62
CA PHE A 118 -11.21 16.66 -5.66
C PHE A 118 -10.13 17.67 -5.23
N ARG A 119 -10.52 18.86 -4.77
CA ARG A 119 -9.57 19.91 -4.35
C ARG A 119 -8.62 19.43 -3.24
N HIS A 120 -9.12 18.70 -2.25
CA HIS A 120 -8.28 18.17 -1.18
C HIS A 120 -7.32 17.11 -1.71
N ARG A 121 -7.76 16.24 -2.64
CA ARG A 121 -6.87 15.26 -3.28
C ARG A 121 -5.72 15.93 -4.02
N GLN A 122 -5.98 17.00 -4.76
CA GLN A 122 -4.92 17.71 -5.49
C GLN A 122 -3.85 18.28 -4.53
N TYR A 123 -4.24 18.84 -3.39
CA TYR A 123 -3.29 19.26 -2.36
C TYR A 123 -2.54 18.06 -1.76
N GLN A 124 -3.25 16.96 -1.47
CA GLN A 124 -2.64 15.74 -0.93
C GLN A 124 -1.67 15.08 -1.90
N LEU A 125 -1.95 15.08 -3.20
CA LEU A 125 -1.04 14.59 -4.24
C LEU A 125 0.23 15.46 -4.33
N ASN A 126 0.10 16.78 -4.17
CA ASN A 126 1.25 17.67 -4.12
C ASN A 126 2.11 17.43 -2.86
N ASP A 127 1.48 17.29 -1.69
CA ASP A 127 2.19 16.96 -0.44
C ASP A 127 2.88 15.59 -0.55
N LEU A 128 2.22 14.60 -1.17
CA LEU A 128 2.77 13.26 -1.39
C LEU A 128 3.97 13.29 -2.35
N HIS A 129 3.88 14.08 -3.43
CA HIS A 129 5.02 14.30 -4.33
C HIS A 129 6.24 14.86 -3.57
N ALA A 130 6.04 15.84 -2.69
CA ALA A 130 7.13 16.39 -1.89
C ALA A 130 7.79 15.35 -0.96
N LEU A 131 7.00 14.43 -0.39
CA LEU A 131 7.54 13.32 0.40
C LEU A 131 8.38 12.36 -0.45
N ILE A 132 7.88 11.99 -1.64
CA ILE A 132 8.56 11.07 -2.56
C ILE A 132 9.86 11.67 -3.10
N ALA A 133 9.85 12.95 -3.44
CA ALA A 133 11.02 13.64 -3.97
C ALA A 133 12.23 13.69 -2.99
N GLY A 134 11.98 13.46 -1.70
CA GLY A 134 13.00 13.36 -0.66
C GLY A 134 13.57 11.96 -0.44
N CYS A 135 13.10 10.95 -1.20
CA CYS A 135 13.54 9.56 -1.03
C CYS A 135 14.80 9.28 -1.86
N ASP A 136 15.70 8.49 -1.28
CA ASP A 136 16.96 8.05 -1.88
C ASP A 136 16.92 6.59 -2.40
N LYS A 137 15.80 5.92 -2.20
CA LYS A 137 15.53 4.54 -2.63
C LYS A 137 14.33 4.49 -3.56
N PRO A 138 14.18 3.41 -4.34
CA PRO A 138 12.94 3.13 -5.06
C PRO A 138 11.71 3.23 -4.16
N VAL A 139 10.61 3.71 -4.70
CA VAL A 139 9.39 3.99 -3.95
C VAL A 139 8.22 3.17 -4.47
N ILE A 140 7.41 2.67 -3.56
CA ILE A 140 6.08 2.12 -3.80
C ILE A 140 5.06 3.02 -3.11
N VAL A 141 4.05 3.48 -3.85
CA VAL A 141 2.92 4.22 -3.29
C VAL A 141 1.65 3.43 -3.54
N ALA A 142 1.00 2.98 -2.50
CA ALA A 142 -0.18 2.13 -2.61
C ALA A 142 -1.34 2.67 -1.78
N GLY A 143 -2.57 2.42 -2.20
CA GLY A 143 -3.74 2.77 -1.41
C GLY A 143 -4.97 3.17 -2.21
N ASP A 144 -5.96 3.68 -1.49
CA ASP A 144 -7.20 4.23 -2.04
C ASP A 144 -7.01 5.73 -2.37
N PHE A 145 -6.90 6.01 -3.65
CA PHE A 145 -6.71 7.37 -4.16
C PHE A 145 -8.03 8.13 -4.35
N ASN A 146 -9.17 7.44 -4.29
CA ASN A 146 -10.50 8.04 -4.42
C ASN A 146 -10.68 8.93 -5.67
N VAL A 147 -10.03 8.59 -6.79
CA VAL A 147 -10.07 9.35 -8.05
C VAL A 147 -11.38 9.11 -8.80
N LEU A 148 -12.43 9.75 -8.34
CA LEU A 148 -13.79 9.54 -8.83
C LEU A 148 -14.00 10.05 -10.30
N TRP A 149 -13.11 10.88 -10.80
CA TRP A 149 -13.13 11.48 -12.14
C TRP A 149 -12.18 10.79 -13.11
N GLY A 150 -11.58 9.65 -12.68
CA GLY A 150 -10.66 8.82 -13.46
C GLY A 150 -9.22 9.31 -13.43
N ASP A 151 -8.36 8.61 -14.18
CA ASP A 151 -6.89 8.74 -14.17
C ASP A 151 -6.36 10.14 -14.47
N ARG A 152 -7.16 10.98 -15.14
CA ARG A 152 -6.78 12.37 -15.41
C ARG A 152 -6.42 13.16 -14.15
N GLU A 153 -6.99 12.78 -13.00
CA GLU A 153 -6.66 13.41 -11.72
C GLU A 153 -5.23 13.15 -11.28
N LEU A 154 -4.63 12.05 -11.76
CA LEU A 154 -3.30 11.57 -11.37
C LEU A 154 -2.19 11.94 -12.36
N GLN A 155 -2.53 12.39 -13.58
CA GLN A 155 -1.56 12.62 -14.64
C GLN A 155 -0.44 13.58 -14.24
N LEU A 156 -0.78 14.69 -13.59
CA LEU A 156 0.23 15.66 -13.15
C LEU A 156 1.13 15.08 -12.06
N PHE A 157 0.55 14.37 -11.10
CA PHE A 157 1.29 13.69 -10.03
C PHE A 157 2.26 12.66 -10.59
N LEU A 158 1.81 11.80 -11.51
CA LEU A 158 2.65 10.76 -12.12
C LEU A 158 3.76 11.39 -12.98
N ALA A 159 3.43 12.41 -13.77
CA ALA A 159 4.44 13.12 -14.58
C ALA A 159 5.50 13.80 -13.72
N ALA A 160 5.11 14.38 -12.58
CA ALA A 160 6.04 15.05 -11.67
C ALA A 160 6.89 14.07 -10.84
N SER A 161 6.30 12.96 -10.39
CA SER A 161 6.99 11.97 -9.54
C SER A 161 7.80 10.94 -10.33
N GLY A 162 7.56 10.78 -11.63
CA GLY A 162 8.17 9.74 -12.45
C GLY A 162 7.68 8.33 -12.14
N LEU A 163 6.65 8.20 -11.30
CA LEU A 163 6.08 6.89 -10.94
C LEU A 163 5.23 6.32 -12.08
N THR A 164 5.17 4.99 -12.14
CA THR A 164 4.33 4.24 -13.08
C THR A 164 3.29 3.42 -12.34
N SER A 165 2.17 3.10 -13.01
CA SER A 165 1.13 2.24 -12.43
C SER A 165 1.46 0.77 -12.63
N ALA A 166 1.35 -0.03 -11.57
CA ALA A 166 1.42 -1.48 -11.66
C ALA A 166 0.22 -2.06 -12.45
N ASN A 167 -0.93 -1.38 -12.44
CA ASN A 167 -2.15 -1.77 -13.14
C ASN A 167 -2.15 -1.29 -14.61
N VAL A 168 -1.31 -1.85 -15.44
CA VAL A 168 -1.19 -1.49 -16.87
C VAL A 168 -2.43 -1.84 -17.71
N ARG A 169 -3.35 -2.66 -17.17
CA ARG A 169 -4.57 -3.11 -17.86
C ARG A 169 -5.82 -2.41 -17.38
N SER A 170 -5.71 -1.40 -16.52
CA SER A 170 -6.83 -0.66 -15.93
C SER A 170 -7.93 -1.56 -15.36
N GLN A 171 -7.53 -2.56 -14.56
CA GLN A 171 -8.46 -3.44 -13.87
C GLN A 171 -9.17 -2.65 -12.76
N PHE A 172 -10.48 -2.82 -12.65
CA PHE A 172 -11.30 -2.07 -11.69
C PHE A 172 -11.34 -2.77 -10.34
N SER A 173 -11.27 -1.98 -9.25
CA SER A 173 -11.35 -2.45 -7.86
C SER A 173 -12.68 -2.15 -7.18
N TYR A 174 -13.45 -1.17 -7.66
CA TYR A 174 -14.65 -0.68 -6.98
C TYR A 174 -15.89 -0.64 -7.86
N PRO A 175 -17.08 -0.96 -7.32
CA PRO A 175 -17.29 -1.75 -6.10
C PRO A 175 -16.98 -3.23 -6.33
N SER A 176 -16.48 -3.94 -5.33
CA SER A 176 -16.02 -5.34 -5.45
C SER A 176 -17.05 -6.32 -6.02
N ARG A 177 -18.35 -6.01 -5.88
CA ARG A 177 -19.45 -6.87 -6.39
C ARG A 177 -19.62 -6.81 -7.90
N ASN A 178 -19.35 -5.67 -8.50
CA ASN A 178 -19.42 -5.41 -9.94
C ASN A 178 -18.51 -4.24 -10.26
N PRO A 179 -17.19 -4.45 -10.37
CA PRO A 179 -16.23 -3.37 -10.52
C PRO A 179 -16.40 -2.61 -11.83
N TYR A 180 -16.40 -1.28 -11.73
CA TYR A 180 -16.46 -0.38 -12.89
C TYR A 180 -15.62 0.90 -12.68
N ARG A 181 -14.89 0.99 -11.55
CA ARG A 181 -13.97 2.08 -11.23
C ARG A 181 -12.65 1.54 -10.70
N GLU A 182 -11.59 2.21 -11.06
CA GLU A 182 -10.28 2.07 -10.45
C GLU A 182 -10.13 3.20 -9.41
N LEU A 183 -10.16 2.87 -8.13
CA LEU A 183 -9.98 3.82 -7.02
C LEU A 183 -8.71 3.52 -6.24
N ASP A 184 -8.29 2.25 -6.28
CA ASP A 184 -7.13 1.73 -5.60
C ASP A 184 -5.98 1.58 -6.59
N TYR A 185 -4.80 2.06 -6.20
CA TYR A 185 -3.62 2.06 -7.06
C TYR A 185 -2.40 1.55 -6.32
N ILE A 186 -1.47 0.98 -7.10
CA ILE A 186 -0.09 0.75 -6.72
C ILE A 186 0.76 1.45 -7.78
N PHE A 187 1.47 2.49 -7.35
CA PHE A 187 2.46 3.19 -8.17
C PHE A 187 3.85 2.83 -7.69
N HIS A 188 4.81 2.77 -8.60
CA HIS A 188 6.18 2.40 -8.27
C HIS A 188 7.20 3.18 -9.09
N SER A 189 8.40 3.28 -8.54
CA SER A 189 9.59 3.81 -9.22
C SER A 189 9.98 2.94 -10.41
N PRO A 190 10.61 3.52 -11.46
CA PRO A 190 11.04 2.79 -12.66
C PRO A 190 12.00 1.63 -12.39
N GLU A 191 12.78 1.71 -11.32
CA GLU A 191 13.73 0.69 -10.88
C GLU A 191 13.07 -0.59 -10.37
N ILE A 192 11.75 -0.56 -10.17
CA ILE A 192 10.97 -1.72 -9.74
C ILE A 192 10.30 -2.32 -10.96
N ARG A 193 10.62 -3.57 -11.26
CA ARG A 193 10.05 -4.31 -12.39
C ARG A 193 8.80 -5.06 -11.98
N SER A 194 7.66 -4.69 -12.55
CA SER A 194 6.40 -5.42 -12.36
C SER A 194 6.46 -6.76 -13.08
N THR A 195 6.20 -7.87 -12.37
CA THR A 195 6.14 -9.23 -12.92
C THR A 195 4.74 -9.80 -13.00
N GLY A 196 3.80 -9.26 -12.22
CA GLY A 196 2.39 -9.65 -12.25
C GLY A 196 1.50 -8.66 -11.53
N PHE A 197 0.27 -8.44 -12.05
CA PHE A 197 -0.74 -7.63 -11.38
C PHE A 197 -2.13 -8.25 -11.56
N GLN A 198 -2.89 -8.32 -10.47
CA GLN A 198 -4.22 -8.89 -10.45
C GLN A 198 -5.16 -8.13 -9.51
N VAL A 199 -6.43 -8.05 -9.89
CA VAL A 199 -7.53 -7.62 -9.03
C VAL A 199 -8.49 -8.80 -8.85
N PRO A 200 -8.26 -9.67 -7.84
CA PRO A 200 -9.12 -10.83 -7.60
C PRO A 200 -10.58 -10.42 -7.37
N GLN A 201 -11.49 -11.05 -8.10
CA GLN A 201 -12.91 -10.73 -8.02
C GLN A 201 -13.57 -11.42 -6.82
N ILE A 202 -13.08 -11.07 -5.63
CA ILE A 202 -13.59 -11.57 -4.35
C ILE A 202 -14.39 -10.47 -3.62
N LYS A 203 -15.43 -10.89 -2.89
CA LYS A 203 -16.38 -9.97 -2.25
C LYS A 203 -16.15 -9.93 -0.73
N LEU A 204 -14.91 -9.62 -0.33
CA LEU A 204 -14.50 -9.58 1.07
C LEU A 204 -14.59 -8.17 1.67
N SER A 205 -14.63 -7.14 0.83
CA SER A 205 -14.82 -5.73 1.20
C SER A 205 -15.67 -5.07 0.10
N ASP A 206 -15.99 -3.80 0.24
CA ASP A 206 -16.57 -2.96 -0.83
C ASP A 206 -15.57 -2.65 -1.95
N HIS A 207 -14.27 -2.72 -1.68
CA HIS A 207 -13.20 -2.73 -2.67
C HIS A 207 -12.69 -4.15 -2.91
N ALA A 208 -12.27 -4.46 -4.15
CA ALA A 208 -11.53 -5.68 -4.46
C ALA A 208 -10.04 -5.46 -4.15
N PRO A 209 -9.33 -6.49 -3.64
CA PRO A 209 -7.91 -6.36 -3.32
C PRO A 209 -7.07 -6.23 -4.58
N LEU A 210 -5.93 -5.55 -4.46
CA LEU A 210 -4.89 -5.52 -5.47
C LEU A 210 -3.77 -6.49 -5.06
N LEU A 211 -3.32 -7.33 -5.99
CA LEU A 211 -2.13 -8.17 -5.84
C LEU A 211 -1.11 -7.77 -6.89
N TRP A 212 0.13 -7.59 -6.48
CA TRP A 212 1.21 -7.17 -7.34
C TRP A 212 2.49 -7.93 -7.02
N ASP A 213 3.04 -8.60 -8.03
CA ASP A 213 4.33 -9.26 -7.99
C ASP A 213 5.37 -8.39 -8.67
N PHE A 214 6.53 -8.22 -8.06
CA PHE A 214 7.57 -7.34 -8.54
C PHE A 214 8.97 -7.80 -8.15
N GLU A 215 9.96 -7.26 -8.82
CA GLU A 215 11.37 -7.42 -8.52
C GLU A 215 12.03 -6.04 -8.48
N ILE A 216 13.02 -5.88 -7.60
CA ILE A 216 13.81 -4.65 -7.52
C ILE A 216 15.15 -4.93 -8.18
N ASP A 217 15.48 -4.15 -9.23
CA ASP A 217 16.75 -4.29 -9.92
C ASP A 217 17.87 -3.80 -9.00
N ASP A 218 18.85 -4.66 -8.71
CA ASP A 218 20.04 -4.29 -7.94
C ASP A 218 20.96 -3.41 -8.83
N PRO A 219 21.13 -2.11 -8.51
CA PRO A 219 21.98 -1.22 -9.31
C PRO A 219 23.46 -1.62 -9.31
N LYS A 220 23.86 -2.61 -8.51
CA LYS A 220 25.24 -3.12 -8.46
C LYS A 220 25.56 -4.16 -9.53
N THR A 221 24.58 -4.63 -10.32
CA THR A 221 24.79 -5.64 -11.36
C THR A 221 24.99 -5.06 -12.76
N ASP A 222 24.76 -3.78 -13.01
CA ASP A 222 24.82 -3.16 -14.34
C ASP A 222 26.13 -2.41 -14.65
N GLY A 223 27.23 -2.79 -14.06
CA GLY A 223 28.50 -2.11 -14.23
C GLY A 223 29.72 -3.00 -14.31
N LEU A 224 29.84 -3.88 -15.33
CA LEU A 224 31.18 -4.37 -15.78
C LEU A 224 31.09 -5.10 -17.13
N VAL A 225 30.93 -4.34 -18.20
CA VAL A 225 31.44 -4.76 -19.54
C VAL A 225 32.67 -3.92 -19.84
N LEU A 226 33.83 -4.39 -19.41
CA LEU A 226 35.12 -4.02 -20.00
C LEU A 226 36.12 -5.14 -19.73
N GLY A 227 36.56 -5.79 -20.83
CA GLY A 227 37.89 -6.32 -21.01
C GLY A 227 38.25 -7.64 -20.35
N ASN A 228 38.38 -8.67 -21.21
CA ASN A 228 39.17 -9.90 -21.06
C ASN A 228 40.01 -10.06 -19.78
N SER A 229 39.51 -10.83 -18.83
CA SER A 229 40.28 -11.75 -17.96
C SER A 229 39.27 -12.58 -17.19
N ALA A 230 39.46 -13.90 -17.20
CA ALA A 230 38.58 -14.85 -16.55
C ALA A 230 38.47 -14.60 -15.05
N VAL A 231 37.42 -13.90 -14.64
CA VAL A 231 36.93 -13.87 -13.26
C VAL A 231 35.67 -14.71 -13.25
N VAL A 232 35.73 -15.80 -12.49
CA VAL A 232 34.55 -16.64 -12.22
C VAL A 232 33.47 -15.72 -11.63
N ALA A 233 32.51 -15.35 -12.45
CA ALA A 233 31.30 -14.66 -12.00
C ALA A 233 30.60 -15.57 -10.97
N ARG A 234 30.47 -15.11 -9.73
CA ARG A 234 29.49 -15.69 -8.84
C ARG A 234 28.13 -15.46 -9.51
N PRO A 235 27.28 -16.50 -9.62
CA PRO A 235 25.93 -16.28 -10.12
C PRO A 235 25.27 -15.20 -9.26
N ALA A 236 24.69 -14.20 -9.89
CA ALA A 236 23.78 -13.26 -9.24
C ALA A 236 22.80 -14.08 -8.41
N GLY A 237 22.69 -13.80 -7.13
CA GLY A 237 21.68 -14.45 -6.30
C GLY A 237 20.31 -14.22 -6.94
N PRO A 238 19.39 -15.18 -6.91
CA PRO A 238 18.09 -15.01 -7.54
C PRO A 238 17.44 -13.76 -6.94
N SER A 239 17.00 -12.84 -7.80
CA SER A 239 16.09 -11.77 -7.42
C SER A 239 14.88 -12.47 -6.78
N VAL A 240 14.64 -12.24 -5.49
CA VAL A 240 13.51 -12.86 -4.81
C VAL A 240 12.27 -12.08 -5.24
N PRO A 241 11.31 -12.71 -5.94
CA PRO A 241 10.07 -12.04 -6.28
C PRO A 241 9.35 -11.64 -4.99
N LEU A 242 8.92 -10.39 -4.90
CA LEU A 242 8.17 -9.85 -3.78
C LEU A 242 6.70 -9.68 -4.18
N THR A 243 5.80 -9.93 -3.25
CA THR A 243 4.35 -9.76 -3.47
C THR A 243 3.82 -8.68 -2.52
N ALA A 244 3.15 -7.68 -3.07
CA ALA A 244 2.43 -6.67 -2.30
C ALA A 244 0.93 -6.83 -2.50
N SER A 245 0.17 -6.64 -1.43
CA SER A 245 -1.29 -6.64 -1.44
C SER A 245 -1.83 -5.37 -0.79
N VAL A 246 -2.88 -4.79 -1.37
CA VAL A 246 -3.65 -3.68 -0.78
C VAL A 246 -5.10 -4.13 -0.61
N LEU A 247 -5.64 -3.98 0.61
CA LEU A 247 -6.97 -4.41 1.03
C LEU A 247 -7.72 -3.29 1.74
#